data_7a26f48a0a64c2262776a22bf45f8c36
#
_entry.id   7a26f48a0a64c2262776a22bf45f8c36
#
_cell.length_a   1.000
_cell.length_b   1.000
_cell.length_c   1.000
_cell.angle_alpha   90.00
_cell.angle_beta   90.00
_cell.angle_gamma   90.00
#
_symmetry.space_group_name_H-M   'P 1'
#
loop_
_entity.id
_entity.type
_entity.pdbx_description
1 polymer ?
#
loop_
_entity_poly.entity_id
_entity_poly.type
_entity_poly.pdbx_seq_one_letter_code
_entity_poly.pdbx_strand_id
1 'polypeptide(L)'
;NLYGSNPDATFAEKSMRNLDPVVYLNTTLNTGHAHGLARETIILPVLARDEEPQPTTQESMFNYVRMSDGGPARHVGPKSEIEIIATIARGVMGDHTAIDWASMQNTSKIREAIARIVPGFEQIAGIEKTKKEFQIGGRTFHTPQFPTPNGKAQLRVHALPELVGETGELRLMTIRSEGQFNTVVYEDYDLYRGIDRRDVILMHGDDLRRLGLTDGQAVVITSDTGEMRGILATRFDKIRPGNVAMYYPECNILVPRTSDPRSRTPAFKSIPVRVTAYAEPMRPAPLQLAVTRS
;
A
#
# COMPACT_ATOMS: atom_id res chain seq x y z
N ASN A 1 1.38 -6.76 -0.87
CA ASN A 1 2.85 -6.63 -0.90
C ASN A 1 3.37 -6.21 0.47
N LEU A 2 3.89 -7.17 1.24
CA LEU A 2 4.34 -6.93 2.62
C LEU A 2 5.51 -5.92 2.67
N TYR A 3 6.51 -6.09 1.82
CA TYR A 3 7.64 -5.17 1.72
C TYR A 3 7.20 -3.74 1.38
N GLY A 4 6.43 -3.58 0.31
CA GLY A 4 6.02 -2.26 -0.18
C GLY A 4 5.01 -1.53 0.70
N SER A 5 4.28 -2.24 1.58
CA SER A 5 3.23 -1.63 2.41
C SER A 5 3.71 -1.14 3.77
N ASN A 6 4.89 -1.58 4.21
CA ASN A 6 5.40 -1.28 5.54
C ASN A 6 6.26 -0.01 5.57
N PRO A 7 6.28 0.71 6.71
CA PRO A 7 7.31 1.70 6.99
C PRO A 7 8.67 1.01 7.16
N ASP A 8 9.74 1.78 7.12
CA ASP A 8 11.12 1.28 7.25
C ASP A 8 11.37 0.06 6.36
N ALA A 9 11.40 0.30 5.05
CA ALA A 9 11.54 -0.75 4.05
C ALA A 9 12.82 -1.60 4.25
N THR A 10 13.89 -0.99 4.77
CA THR A 10 15.14 -1.70 5.08
C THR A 10 14.94 -2.73 6.21
N PHE A 11 14.19 -2.35 7.25
CA PHE A 11 13.87 -3.30 8.32
C PHE A 11 12.93 -4.39 7.82
N ALA A 12 11.94 -4.04 6.99
CA ALA A 12 11.03 -5.01 6.39
C ALA A 12 11.80 -6.06 5.56
N GLU A 13 12.73 -5.62 4.71
CA GLU A 13 13.59 -6.50 3.93
C GLU A 13 14.40 -7.44 4.82
N LYS A 14 15.10 -6.89 5.81
CA LYS A 14 15.89 -7.69 6.77
C LYS A 14 15.05 -8.71 7.54
N SER A 15 13.83 -8.30 7.92
CA SER A 15 12.91 -9.17 8.67
C SER A 15 12.38 -10.31 7.80
N MET A 16 12.08 -10.05 6.54
CA MET A 16 11.60 -11.08 5.61
C MET A 16 12.64 -12.17 5.34
N ARG A 17 13.93 -11.82 5.35
CA ARG A 17 15.03 -12.80 5.21
C ARG A 17 15.07 -13.85 6.34
N ASN A 18 14.40 -13.58 7.48
CA ASN A 18 14.31 -14.53 8.60
C ASN A 18 13.09 -15.46 8.48
N LEU A 19 12.26 -15.29 7.46
CA LEU A 19 11.12 -16.16 7.20
C LEU A 19 11.53 -17.38 6.36
N ASP A 20 10.78 -18.47 6.51
CA ASP A 20 11.03 -19.70 5.78
C ASP A 20 9.76 -20.56 5.70
N PRO A 21 9.09 -20.61 4.55
CA PRO A 21 9.26 -19.78 3.35
C PRO A 21 8.46 -18.46 3.37
N VAL A 22 8.63 -17.65 2.33
CA VAL A 22 7.69 -16.58 1.94
C VAL A 22 6.93 -17.02 0.70
N VAL A 23 5.62 -16.92 0.74
CA VAL A 23 4.75 -17.25 -0.40
C VAL A 23 4.03 -15.97 -0.86
N TYR A 24 4.25 -15.58 -2.10
CA TYR A 24 3.55 -14.48 -2.74
C TYR A 24 2.40 -15.00 -3.60
N LEU A 25 1.21 -14.45 -3.37
CA LEU A 25 0.04 -14.61 -4.22
C LEU A 25 -0.17 -13.28 -4.96
N ASN A 26 0.05 -13.26 -6.25
CA ASN A 26 -0.02 -12.00 -7.00
C ASN A 26 -0.37 -12.20 -8.48
N THR A 27 -1.02 -11.19 -9.04
CA THR A 27 -1.35 -11.14 -10.48
C THR A 27 -0.17 -10.67 -11.32
N THR A 28 0.63 -9.73 -10.79
CA THR A 28 1.80 -9.17 -11.48
C THR A 28 2.98 -9.03 -10.53
N LEU A 29 4.19 -9.12 -11.05
CA LEU A 29 5.40 -8.83 -10.28
C LEU A 29 5.61 -7.32 -10.16
N ASN A 30 6.28 -6.92 -9.08
CA ASN A 30 6.74 -5.56 -8.85
C ASN A 30 8.06 -5.57 -8.07
N THR A 31 8.67 -4.41 -7.90
CA THR A 31 9.96 -4.24 -7.20
C THR A 31 9.99 -4.88 -5.81
N GLY A 32 8.85 -4.89 -5.09
CA GLY A 32 8.75 -5.50 -3.77
C GLY A 32 9.01 -7.01 -3.76
N HIS A 33 8.80 -7.71 -4.87
CA HIS A 33 9.12 -9.14 -4.97
C HIS A 33 10.61 -9.40 -5.14
N ALA A 34 11.38 -8.43 -5.63
CA ALA A 34 12.83 -8.53 -5.75
C ALA A 34 13.55 -8.23 -4.42
N HIS A 35 12.95 -7.43 -3.55
CA HIS A 35 13.53 -7.03 -2.26
C HIS A 35 13.01 -7.83 -1.07
N GLY A 36 11.74 -8.22 -1.11
CA GLY A 36 11.08 -8.97 -0.04
C GLY A 36 11.36 -10.47 -0.11
N LEU A 37 12.63 -10.89 -0.13
CA LEU A 37 13.01 -12.29 -0.27
C LEU A 37 13.27 -12.94 1.08
N ALA A 38 12.95 -14.24 1.17
CA ALA A 38 13.32 -15.14 2.25
C ALA A 38 14.35 -16.16 1.74
N ARG A 39 14.75 -17.10 2.62
CA ARG A 39 15.62 -18.21 2.20
C ARG A 39 14.99 -19.02 1.08
N GLU A 40 13.68 -19.28 1.19
CA GLU A 40 12.86 -19.82 0.12
C GLU A 40 11.71 -18.86 -0.17
N THR A 41 11.56 -18.48 -1.44
CA THR A 41 10.51 -17.56 -1.87
C THR A 41 9.74 -18.20 -3.01
N ILE A 42 8.45 -18.42 -2.80
CA ILE A 42 7.55 -19.06 -3.75
C ILE A 42 6.61 -17.98 -4.30
N ILE A 43 6.48 -17.91 -5.62
CA ILE A 43 5.56 -17.00 -6.28
C ILE A 43 4.48 -17.82 -6.98
N LEU A 44 3.25 -17.68 -6.54
CA LEU A 44 2.08 -18.34 -7.10
C LEU A 44 1.23 -17.33 -7.85
N PRO A 45 1.10 -17.44 -9.17
CA PRO A 45 0.23 -16.57 -9.94
C PRO A 45 -1.23 -16.81 -9.58
N VAL A 46 -2.01 -15.74 -9.44
CA VAL A 46 -3.43 -15.79 -9.10
C VAL A 46 -4.27 -15.14 -10.18
N LEU A 47 -5.54 -15.54 -10.22
CA LEU A 47 -6.55 -14.94 -11.07
C LEU A 47 -6.81 -13.49 -10.64
N ALA A 48 -7.05 -12.62 -11.60
CA ALA A 48 -7.61 -11.31 -11.31
C ALA A 48 -9.08 -11.46 -10.87
N ARG A 49 -9.61 -10.44 -10.20
CA ARG A 49 -10.95 -10.52 -9.63
C ARG A 49 -12.05 -10.81 -10.67
N ASP A 50 -11.91 -10.27 -11.86
CA ASP A 50 -12.82 -10.48 -12.97
C ASP A 50 -12.62 -11.82 -13.72
N GLU A 51 -11.60 -12.60 -13.31
CA GLU A 51 -11.31 -13.95 -13.79
C GLU A 51 -11.70 -15.05 -12.77
N GLU A 52 -12.18 -14.66 -11.58
CA GLU A 52 -12.58 -15.63 -10.57
C GLU A 52 -13.74 -16.51 -11.08
N PRO A 53 -13.66 -17.86 -10.93
CA PRO A 53 -14.69 -18.77 -11.43
C PRO A 53 -15.96 -18.76 -10.59
N GLN A 54 -15.96 -18.10 -9.45
CA GLN A 54 -17.07 -18.01 -8.51
C GLN A 54 -17.35 -16.55 -8.15
N PRO A 55 -18.59 -16.19 -7.82
CA PRO A 55 -18.91 -14.84 -7.34
C PRO A 55 -18.14 -14.48 -6.09
N THR A 56 -17.54 -13.30 -6.08
CA THR A 56 -16.83 -12.73 -4.94
C THR A 56 -17.52 -11.46 -4.43
N THR A 57 -17.31 -11.13 -3.17
CA THR A 57 -17.87 -9.92 -2.56
C THR A 57 -16.76 -8.96 -2.10
N GLN A 58 -17.10 -7.69 -2.07
CA GLN A 58 -16.24 -6.63 -1.59
C GLN A 58 -17.04 -5.64 -0.76
N GLU A 59 -16.51 -5.26 0.39
CA GLU A 59 -17.00 -4.12 1.14
C GLU A 59 -16.22 -2.87 0.75
N SER A 60 -16.94 -1.80 0.43
CA SER A 60 -16.33 -0.49 0.25
C SER A 60 -16.08 0.19 1.61
N MET A 61 -15.19 1.18 1.64
CA MET A 61 -14.94 2.00 2.82
C MET A 61 -16.20 2.76 3.33
N PHE A 62 -17.29 2.74 2.57
CA PHE A 62 -18.57 3.35 2.93
C PHE A 62 -19.62 2.32 3.40
N ASN A 63 -19.19 1.16 3.85
CA ASN A 63 -20.06 0.06 4.32
C ASN A 63 -21.02 -0.46 3.25
N TYR A 64 -20.64 -0.39 1.99
CA TYR A 64 -21.45 -0.89 0.90
C TYR A 64 -20.87 -2.20 0.38
N VAL A 65 -21.64 -3.29 0.48
CA VAL A 65 -21.25 -4.63 0.03
C VAL A 65 -21.69 -4.81 -1.41
N ARG A 66 -20.69 -5.05 -2.27
CA ARG A 66 -20.87 -5.31 -3.70
C ARG A 66 -20.47 -6.74 -4.05
N MET A 67 -20.97 -7.21 -5.19
CA MET A 67 -20.63 -8.51 -5.73
C MET A 67 -20.04 -8.39 -7.14
N SER A 68 -19.09 -9.27 -7.43
CA SER A 68 -18.58 -9.52 -8.77
C SER A 68 -18.91 -10.97 -9.13
N ASP A 69 -19.47 -11.20 -10.30
CA ASP A 69 -19.76 -12.55 -10.76
C ASP A 69 -18.51 -13.31 -11.25
N GLY A 70 -17.40 -12.59 -11.40
CA GLY A 70 -16.16 -13.15 -11.96
C GLY A 70 -16.24 -13.27 -13.47
N GLY A 71 -15.47 -14.20 -14.04
CA GLY A 71 -15.43 -14.43 -15.48
C GLY A 71 -14.41 -15.49 -15.90
N PRO A 72 -14.18 -15.64 -17.20
CA PRO A 72 -13.23 -16.62 -17.72
C PRO A 72 -11.79 -16.20 -17.46
N ALA A 73 -10.95 -17.16 -17.08
CA ALA A 73 -9.53 -16.96 -16.95
C ALA A 73 -8.89 -16.61 -18.30
N ARG A 74 -8.01 -15.61 -18.34
CA ARG A 74 -7.27 -15.18 -19.54
C ARG A 74 -6.03 -16.04 -19.80
N HIS A 75 -5.51 -16.66 -18.75
CA HIS A 75 -4.28 -17.44 -18.81
C HIS A 75 -4.47 -18.82 -18.16
N VAL A 76 -3.76 -19.80 -18.69
CA VAL A 76 -3.68 -21.13 -18.09
C VAL A 76 -2.62 -21.11 -16.99
N GLY A 77 -2.96 -21.68 -15.84
CA GLY A 77 -2.01 -21.82 -14.71
C GLY A 77 -2.37 -21.02 -13.45
N PRO A 78 -2.72 -19.71 -13.54
CA PRO A 78 -3.17 -18.98 -12.35
C PRO A 78 -4.39 -19.64 -11.70
N LYS A 79 -4.43 -19.61 -10.38
CA LYS A 79 -5.53 -20.15 -9.57
C LYS A 79 -6.19 -19.07 -8.74
N SER A 80 -7.40 -19.33 -8.26
CA SER A 80 -8.06 -18.47 -7.28
C SER A 80 -7.23 -18.36 -5.99
N GLU A 81 -7.08 -17.16 -5.45
CA GLU A 81 -6.47 -16.96 -4.11
C GLU A 81 -7.17 -17.80 -3.06
N ILE A 82 -8.49 -17.92 -3.15
CA ILE A 82 -9.32 -18.70 -2.23
C ILE A 82 -8.94 -20.19 -2.31
N GLU A 83 -8.80 -20.75 -3.51
CA GLU A 83 -8.38 -22.12 -3.72
C GLU A 83 -6.99 -22.38 -3.12
N ILE A 84 -6.03 -21.47 -3.39
CA ILE A 84 -4.66 -21.59 -2.90
C ILE A 84 -4.63 -21.54 -1.37
N ILE A 85 -5.25 -20.52 -0.78
CA ILE A 85 -5.24 -20.32 0.68
C ILE A 85 -5.92 -21.50 1.39
N ALA A 86 -7.07 -21.95 0.92
CA ALA A 86 -7.77 -23.09 1.50
C ALA A 86 -6.95 -24.38 1.36
N THR A 87 -6.24 -24.56 0.25
CA THR A 87 -5.38 -25.73 0.04
C THR A 87 -4.18 -25.72 0.99
N ILE A 88 -3.52 -24.57 1.14
CA ILE A 88 -2.39 -24.42 2.10
C ILE A 88 -2.90 -24.65 3.53
N ALA A 89 -4.02 -24.01 3.91
CA ALA A 89 -4.59 -24.15 5.24
C ALA A 89 -4.93 -25.60 5.57
N ARG A 90 -5.54 -26.33 4.64
CA ARG A 90 -5.82 -27.76 4.80
C ARG A 90 -4.53 -28.59 4.97
N GLY A 91 -3.49 -28.29 4.16
CA GLY A 91 -2.21 -29.00 4.26
C GLY A 91 -1.50 -28.75 5.59
N VAL A 92 -1.57 -27.53 6.13
CA VAL A 92 -0.90 -27.15 7.38
C VAL A 92 -1.70 -27.56 8.61
N MET A 93 -3.02 -27.35 8.59
CA MET A 93 -3.88 -27.54 9.76
C MET A 93 -4.45 -28.96 9.86
N GLY A 94 -4.48 -29.70 8.77
CA GLY A 94 -5.13 -31.00 8.69
C GLY A 94 -6.67 -30.92 8.84
N ASP A 95 -7.28 -32.05 9.12
CA ASP A 95 -8.74 -32.16 9.25
C ASP A 95 -9.24 -31.91 10.70
N HIS A 96 -8.34 -31.66 11.67
CA HIS A 96 -8.66 -31.49 13.09
C HIS A 96 -8.83 -30.01 13.49
N THR A 97 -9.57 -29.25 12.69
CA THR A 97 -9.85 -27.84 12.98
C THR A 97 -11.34 -27.57 13.04
N ALA A 98 -11.73 -26.47 13.70
CA ALA A 98 -13.13 -26.02 13.73
C ALA A 98 -13.63 -25.54 12.36
N ILE A 99 -12.74 -25.39 11.38
CA ILE A 99 -13.03 -24.90 10.04
C ILE A 99 -12.82 -26.04 9.04
N ASP A 100 -13.84 -26.34 8.27
CA ASP A 100 -13.73 -27.23 7.11
C ASP A 100 -13.08 -26.48 5.94
N TRP A 101 -11.75 -26.54 5.87
CA TRP A 101 -10.95 -25.86 4.84
C TRP A 101 -11.27 -26.34 3.42
N ALA A 102 -11.72 -27.58 3.25
CA ALA A 102 -12.14 -28.07 1.94
C ALA A 102 -13.40 -27.36 1.45
N SER A 103 -14.36 -27.12 2.33
CA SER A 103 -15.57 -26.38 1.99
C SER A 103 -15.31 -24.88 1.75
N MET A 104 -14.26 -24.31 2.37
CA MET A 104 -13.88 -22.89 2.21
C MET A 104 -13.33 -22.57 0.82
N GLN A 105 -13.09 -23.54 -0.03
CA GLN A 105 -12.85 -23.28 -1.47
C GLN A 105 -14.11 -22.78 -2.20
N ASN A 106 -15.29 -22.89 -1.57
CA ASN A 106 -16.54 -22.38 -2.10
C ASN A 106 -16.87 -21.02 -1.47
N THR A 107 -16.94 -19.98 -2.31
CA THR A 107 -17.20 -18.60 -1.86
C THR A 107 -18.56 -18.45 -1.18
N SER A 108 -19.58 -19.27 -1.53
CA SER A 108 -20.87 -19.24 -0.85
C SER A 108 -20.75 -19.70 0.61
N LYS A 109 -19.88 -20.69 0.89
CA LYS A 109 -19.62 -21.18 2.25
C LYS A 109 -18.89 -20.11 3.09
N ILE A 110 -17.98 -19.38 2.48
CA ILE A 110 -17.32 -18.24 3.13
C ILE A 110 -18.36 -17.18 3.48
N ARG A 111 -19.24 -16.81 2.54
CA ARG A 111 -20.32 -15.85 2.81
C ARG A 111 -21.30 -16.31 3.88
N GLU A 112 -21.64 -17.59 3.91
CA GLU A 112 -22.46 -18.17 4.98
C GLU A 112 -21.78 -18.06 6.36
N ALA A 113 -20.46 -18.28 6.41
CA ALA A 113 -19.68 -18.11 7.64
C ALA A 113 -19.62 -16.64 8.08
N ILE A 114 -19.35 -15.72 7.17
CA ILE A 114 -19.35 -14.28 7.44
C ILE A 114 -20.72 -13.85 7.99
N ALA A 115 -21.81 -14.25 7.34
CA ALA A 115 -23.17 -13.92 7.76
C ALA A 115 -23.51 -14.35 9.18
N ARG A 116 -22.92 -15.47 9.64
CA ARG A 116 -23.14 -16.00 11.00
C ARG A 116 -22.27 -15.35 12.06
N ILE A 117 -21.08 -14.87 11.69
CA ILE A 117 -20.05 -14.45 12.64
C ILE A 117 -20.01 -12.93 12.76
N VAL A 118 -20.25 -12.21 11.66
CA VAL A 118 -20.06 -10.75 11.60
C VAL A 118 -21.42 -10.05 11.66
N PRO A 119 -21.74 -9.33 12.76
CA PRO A 119 -23.00 -8.60 12.87
C PRO A 119 -23.16 -7.56 11.74
N GLY A 120 -24.35 -7.50 11.17
CA GLY A 120 -24.69 -6.59 10.07
C GLY A 120 -24.39 -7.15 8.68
N PHE A 121 -23.80 -8.35 8.57
CA PHE A 121 -23.50 -8.99 7.29
C PHE A 121 -24.48 -10.13 6.94
N GLU A 122 -25.60 -10.27 7.63
CA GLU A 122 -26.55 -11.37 7.45
C GLU A 122 -27.02 -11.51 5.99
N GLN A 123 -27.15 -10.40 5.28
CA GLN A 123 -27.61 -10.37 3.89
C GLN A 123 -26.57 -10.97 2.90
N ILE A 124 -25.30 -11.06 3.29
CA ILE A 124 -24.23 -11.53 2.38
C ILE A 124 -24.44 -12.98 1.96
N ALA A 125 -25.04 -13.81 2.81
CA ALA A 125 -25.30 -15.23 2.51
C ALA A 125 -26.19 -15.40 1.27
N GLY A 126 -27.15 -14.49 1.07
CA GLY A 126 -28.10 -14.55 -0.03
C GLY A 126 -27.73 -13.75 -1.27
N ILE A 127 -26.67 -12.97 -1.24
CA ILE A 127 -26.34 -11.95 -2.27
C ILE A 127 -26.17 -12.58 -3.67
N GLU A 128 -25.61 -13.76 -3.76
CA GLU A 128 -25.40 -14.45 -5.02
C GLU A 128 -26.72 -14.79 -5.73
N LYS A 129 -27.73 -15.20 -4.98
CA LYS A 129 -29.06 -15.53 -5.50
C LYS A 129 -29.92 -14.30 -5.76
N THR A 130 -29.88 -13.34 -4.84
CA THR A 130 -30.72 -12.16 -4.90
C THR A 130 -30.17 -11.09 -5.83
N LYS A 131 -28.85 -11.10 -6.09
CA LYS A 131 -28.11 -10.05 -6.80
C LYS A 131 -28.33 -8.65 -6.20
N LYS A 132 -28.77 -8.59 -4.94
CA LYS A 132 -29.01 -7.31 -4.23
C LYS A 132 -27.79 -6.96 -3.40
N GLU A 133 -27.07 -5.98 -3.86
CA GLU A 133 -26.04 -5.29 -3.08
C GLU A 133 -26.70 -4.53 -1.93
N PHE A 134 -25.98 -4.33 -0.83
CA PHE A 134 -26.59 -3.74 0.37
C PHE A 134 -25.59 -2.89 1.14
N GLN A 135 -26.15 -2.03 1.99
CA GLN A 135 -25.37 -1.21 2.90
C GLN A 135 -25.47 -1.76 4.32
N ILE A 136 -24.33 -1.91 4.98
CA ILE A 136 -24.26 -2.29 6.38
C ILE A 136 -24.74 -1.09 7.22
N GLY A 137 -25.72 -1.34 8.07
CA GLY A 137 -26.27 -0.31 8.96
C GLY A 137 -25.32 0.10 10.09
N GLY A 138 -25.74 1.04 10.90
CA GLY A 138 -25.05 1.45 12.11
C GLY A 138 -23.93 2.48 11.93
N ARG A 139 -23.72 3.03 10.75
CA ARG A 139 -22.82 4.17 10.56
C ARG A 139 -23.42 5.45 11.11
N THR A 140 -22.71 6.07 12.03
CA THR A 140 -23.11 7.32 12.70
C THR A 140 -23.43 8.45 11.71
N PHE A 141 -22.76 8.50 10.56
CA PHE A 141 -22.91 9.61 9.61
C PHE A 141 -24.04 9.44 8.58
N HIS A 142 -24.60 8.25 8.43
CA HIS A 142 -25.76 8.05 7.55
C HIS A 142 -27.06 8.58 8.20
N THR A 143 -27.22 8.27 9.47
CA THR A 143 -28.23 8.88 10.33
C THR A 143 -27.47 9.40 11.53
N PRO A 144 -27.29 10.74 11.68
CA PRO A 144 -26.48 11.30 12.74
C PRO A 144 -27.03 10.90 14.11
N GLN A 145 -26.44 9.88 14.69
CA GLN A 145 -26.73 9.40 16.04
C GLN A 145 -25.43 9.40 16.83
N PHE A 146 -25.43 10.07 17.95
CA PHE A 146 -24.26 10.20 18.79
C PHE A 146 -24.50 9.44 20.09
N PRO A 147 -23.82 8.29 20.31
CA PRO A 147 -23.97 7.49 21.54
C PRO A 147 -23.20 8.15 22.70
N THR A 148 -23.61 9.37 23.03
CA THR A 148 -23.09 10.17 24.14
C THR A 148 -24.21 10.35 25.15
N PRO A 149 -23.91 10.68 26.45
CA PRO A 149 -24.94 10.83 27.47
C PRO A 149 -26.05 11.84 27.14
N ASN A 150 -25.73 12.84 26.31
CA ASN A 150 -26.71 13.88 25.92
C ASN A 150 -27.19 13.71 24.45
N GLY A 151 -26.83 12.62 23.78
CA GLY A 151 -27.21 12.36 22.38
C GLY A 151 -26.64 13.33 21.34
N LYS A 152 -25.67 14.19 21.73
CA LYS A 152 -25.09 15.20 20.84
C LYS A 152 -23.62 14.91 20.56
N ALA A 153 -23.15 15.36 19.38
CA ALA A 153 -21.73 15.33 19.05
C ALA A 153 -20.90 16.07 20.12
N GLN A 154 -19.82 15.46 20.56
CA GLN A 154 -18.87 16.06 21.52
C GLN A 154 -17.71 16.68 20.73
N LEU A 155 -17.75 17.98 20.51
CA LEU A 155 -16.64 18.71 19.90
C LEU A 155 -15.50 18.86 20.91
N ARG A 156 -14.29 18.60 20.45
CA ARG A 156 -13.07 18.74 21.26
C ARG A 156 -12.20 19.84 20.67
N VAL A 157 -11.69 20.69 21.53
CA VAL A 157 -10.69 21.68 21.15
C VAL A 157 -9.33 21.06 21.40
N HIS A 158 -8.51 21.05 20.35
CA HIS A 158 -7.12 20.62 20.43
C HIS A 158 -6.21 21.77 20.03
N ALA A 159 -5.14 21.99 20.78
CA ALA A 159 -4.08 22.89 20.34
C ALA A 159 -3.49 22.36 19.02
N LEU A 160 -3.17 23.28 18.12
CA LEU A 160 -2.40 22.90 16.93
C LEU A 160 -1.05 22.36 17.39
N PRO A 161 -0.61 21.19 16.91
CA PRO A 161 0.70 20.68 17.27
C PRO A 161 1.79 21.64 16.74
N GLU A 162 2.82 21.83 17.54
CA GLU A 162 4.01 22.52 17.05
C GLU A 162 4.65 21.76 15.91
N LEU A 163 5.27 22.51 15.01
CA LEU A 163 5.97 21.92 13.90
C LEU A 163 7.22 21.19 14.42
N VAL A 164 7.22 19.86 14.33
CA VAL A 164 8.35 19.03 14.74
C VAL A 164 9.44 19.12 13.66
N GLY A 165 10.69 19.17 14.08
CA GLY A 165 11.87 19.23 13.22
C GLY A 165 12.85 20.30 13.67
N GLU A 166 14.13 20.08 13.39
CA GLU A 166 15.20 21.04 13.66
C GLU A 166 15.27 22.12 12.56
N THR A 167 16.01 23.19 12.86
CA THR A 167 16.31 24.22 11.85
C THR A 167 17.01 23.60 10.64
N GLY A 168 16.43 23.78 9.45
CA GLY A 168 16.95 23.22 8.19
C GLY A 168 16.28 21.92 7.72
N GLU A 169 15.50 21.28 8.57
CA GLU A 169 14.70 20.12 8.18
C GLU A 169 13.44 20.50 7.41
N LEU A 170 13.06 19.61 6.51
CA LEU A 170 11.81 19.65 5.76
C LEU A 170 10.88 18.55 6.27
N ARG A 171 9.58 18.70 6.04
CA ARG A 171 8.60 17.71 6.39
C ARG A 171 8.14 16.94 5.17
N LEU A 172 8.51 15.67 5.15
CA LEU A 172 8.10 14.76 4.10
C LEU A 172 6.67 14.26 4.35
N MET A 173 5.83 14.32 3.31
CA MET A 173 4.61 13.54 3.23
C MET A 173 4.72 12.54 2.09
N THR A 174 4.29 11.31 2.35
CA THR A 174 4.13 10.31 1.31
C THR A 174 2.87 10.59 0.51
N ILE A 175 2.93 10.44 -0.80
CA ILE A 175 1.80 10.66 -1.70
C ILE A 175 1.60 9.44 -2.60
N ARG A 176 0.39 9.30 -3.14
CA ARG A 176 0.08 8.36 -4.22
C ARG A 176 -0.15 9.14 -5.51
N SER A 177 0.17 8.52 -6.64
CA SER A 177 -0.22 9.04 -7.94
C SER A 177 -1.74 8.91 -8.14
N GLU A 178 -2.27 9.61 -9.12
CA GLU A 178 -3.64 9.40 -9.56
C GLU A 178 -3.83 7.95 -10.00
N GLY A 179 -4.99 7.37 -9.69
CA GLY A 179 -5.27 5.97 -9.99
C GLY A 179 -4.44 4.92 -9.25
N GLN A 180 -3.51 5.33 -8.38
CA GLN A 180 -2.71 4.38 -7.61
C GLN A 180 -3.58 3.57 -6.66
N PHE A 181 -3.75 2.30 -6.98
CA PHE A 181 -4.48 1.36 -6.17
C PHE A 181 -3.53 0.61 -5.24
N ASN A 182 -3.68 0.85 -3.94
CA ASN A 182 -2.83 0.29 -2.91
C ASN A 182 -1.35 0.66 -3.13
N THR A 183 -0.41 -0.31 -3.04
CA THR A 183 1.03 -0.08 -3.11
C THR A 183 1.67 -0.44 -4.45
N VAL A 184 0.93 -1.08 -5.33
CA VAL A 184 1.54 -1.83 -6.44
C VAL A 184 0.89 -1.61 -7.80
N VAL A 185 -0.33 -1.10 -7.85
CA VAL A 185 -1.00 -0.79 -9.11
C VAL A 185 -1.03 0.71 -9.29
N TYR A 186 -0.23 1.22 -10.18
CA TYR A 186 -0.16 2.64 -10.52
C TYR A 186 0.36 2.81 -11.95
N GLU A 187 0.05 3.97 -12.52
CA GLU A 187 0.59 4.43 -13.78
C GLU A 187 1.90 5.19 -13.54
N ASP A 188 2.76 5.24 -14.55
CA ASP A 188 4.00 6.03 -14.50
C ASP A 188 3.71 7.52 -14.43
N TYR A 189 2.65 7.97 -15.11
CA TYR A 189 2.24 9.35 -15.13
C TYR A 189 1.22 9.68 -14.02
N ASP A 190 1.55 10.65 -13.19
CA ASP A 190 0.63 11.20 -12.19
C ASP A 190 -0.15 12.39 -12.77
N LEU A 191 -1.38 12.13 -13.20
CA LEU A 191 -2.29 13.13 -13.76
C LEU A 191 -2.55 14.32 -12.82
N TYR A 192 -2.60 14.08 -11.49
CA TYR A 192 -2.85 15.15 -10.51
C TYR A 192 -1.73 16.18 -10.43
N ARG A 193 -0.50 15.77 -10.68
CA ARG A 193 0.69 16.61 -10.50
C ARG A 193 1.44 16.87 -11.78
N GLY A 194 1.14 16.15 -12.86
CA GLY A 194 1.87 16.26 -14.12
C GLY A 194 3.30 15.71 -14.04
N ILE A 195 3.52 14.67 -13.22
CA ILE A 195 4.81 14.05 -13.00
C ILE A 195 4.83 12.69 -13.69
N ASP A 196 5.86 12.42 -14.47
CA ASP A 196 6.02 11.22 -15.31
C ASP A 196 7.04 10.22 -14.76
N ARG A 197 7.50 10.43 -13.52
CA ARG A 197 8.47 9.57 -12.85
C ARG A 197 8.26 9.55 -11.34
N ARG A 198 8.75 8.54 -10.67
CA ARG A 198 8.51 8.33 -9.24
C ARG A 198 9.74 8.56 -8.35
N ASP A 199 10.93 8.59 -8.93
CA ASP A 199 12.21 8.84 -8.26
C ASP A 199 12.47 10.34 -8.06
N VAL A 200 11.46 11.04 -7.56
CA VAL A 200 11.46 12.50 -7.34
C VAL A 200 11.11 12.86 -5.92
N ILE A 201 11.64 14.01 -5.47
CA ILE A 201 11.14 14.74 -4.31
C ILE A 201 10.57 16.08 -4.78
N LEU A 202 9.27 16.28 -4.52
CA LEU A 202 8.57 17.50 -4.90
C LEU A 202 8.82 18.58 -3.85
N MET A 203 9.36 19.73 -4.27
CA MET A 203 9.81 20.79 -3.39
C MET A 203 9.33 22.16 -3.89
N HIS A 204 9.04 23.07 -2.96
CA HIS A 204 8.78 24.46 -3.33
C HIS A 204 10.05 25.14 -3.85
N GLY A 205 9.92 26.06 -4.81
CA GLY A 205 11.07 26.79 -5.38
C GLY A 205 11.86 27.60 -4.34
N ASP A 206 11.22 28.06 -3.26
CA ASP A 206 11.90 28.75 -2.15
C ASP A 206 12.83 27.82 -1.37
N ASP A 207 12.41 26.57 -1.15
CA ASP A 207 13.23 25.56 -0.47
C ASP A 207 14.42 25.14 -1.35
N LEU A 208 14.20 24.97 -2.66
CA LEU A 208 15.30 24.73 -3.59
C LEU A 208 16.35 25.83 -3.50
N ARG A 209 15.92 27.12 -3.58
CA ARG A 209 16.86 28.26 -3.45
C ARG A 209 17.55 28.30 -2.09
N ARG A 210 16.81 28.10 -1.02
CA ARG A 210 17.35 28.10 0.36
C ARG A 210 18.42 27.03 0.57
N LEU A 211 18.25 25.87 -0.07
CA LEU A 211 19.19 24.75 0.03
C LEU A 211 20.28 24.77 -1.05
N GLY A 212 20.30 25.79 -1.94
CA GLY A 212 21.26 25.87 -3.03
C GLY A 212 21.10 24.78 -4.07
N LEU A 213 19.89 24.27 -4.26
CA LEU A 213 19.54 23.21 -5.21
C LEU A 213 18.87 23.80 -6.46
N THR A 214 19.02 23.08 -7.57
CA THR A 214 18.34 23.40 -8.83
C THR A 214 17.28 22.35 -9.15
N ASP A 215 16.29 22.73 -9.95
CA ASP A 215 15.29 21.80 -10.48
C ASP A 215 15.94 20.70 -11.31
N GLY A 216 15.55 19.46 -11.09
CA GLY A 216 16.15 18.28 -11.73
C GLY A 216 17.47 17.81 -11.14
N GLN A 217 18.02 18.48 -10.13
CA GLN A 217 19.28 18.08 -9.50
C GLN A 217 19.11 16.80 -8.68
N ALA A 218 20.08 15.90 -8.81
CA ALA A 218 20.14 14.70 -7.95
C ALA A 218 20.48 15.10 -6.51
N VAL A 219 19.75 14.51 -5.55
CA VAL A 219 19.89 14.78 -4.12
C VAL A 219 19.99 13.50 -3.29
N VAL A 220 20.48 13.65 -2.07
CA VAL A 220 20.38 12.68 -0.99
C VAL A 220 19.32 13.16 -0.03
N ILE A 221 18.44 12.26 0.38
CA ILE A 221 17.39 12.51 1.36
C ILE A 221 17.64 11.59 2.55
N THR A 222 17.72 12.15 3.74
CA THR A 222 17.95 11.40 4.97
C THR A 222 16.83 11.67 5.99
N SER A 223 16.45 10.65 6.72
CA SER A 223 15.62 10.70 7.93
C SER A 223 16.31 9.92 9.05
N ASP A 224 15.76 9.92 10.25
CA ASP A 224 16.26 9.06 11.34
C ASP A 224 16.13 7.56 11.03
N THR A 225 15.33 7.19 10.03
CA THR A 225 15.05 5.81 9.66
C THR A 225 15.97 5.30 8.55
N GLY A 226 16.24 6.12 7.54
CA GLY A 226 17.00 5.69 6.38
C GLY A 226 17.39 6.81 5.45
N GLU A 227 17.91 6.42 4.29
CA GLU A 227 18.48 7.33 3.30
C GLU A 227 18.10 6.88 1.89
N MET A 228 17.83 7.86 1.02
CA MET A 228 17.66 7.67 -0.43
C MET A 228 18.62 8.57 -1.18
N ARG A 229 19.27 8.01 -2.22
CA ARG A 229 20.28 8.71 -3.03
C ARG A 229 19.87 8.77 -4.49
N GLY A 230 20.30 9.83 -5.19
CA GLY A 230 20.05 9.98 -6.63
C GLY A 230 18.60 10.31 -6.97
N ILE A 231 17.83 10.77 -5.99
CA ILE A 231 16.45 11.24 -6.18
C ILE A 231 16.51 12.63 -6.81
N LEU A 232 15.63 12.93 -7.75
CA LEU A 232 15.64 14.24 -8.41
C LEU A 232 14.79 15.25 -7.63
N ALA A 233 15.41 16.34 -7.25
CA ALA A 233 14.71 17.51 -6.69
C ALA A 233 13.87 18.15 -7.78
N THR A 234 12.56 18.09 -7.64
CA THR A 234 11.61 18.57 -8.66
C THR A 234 10.81 19.75 -8.12
N ARG A 235 10.86 20.88 -8.84
CA ARG A 235 10.10 22.07 -8.46
C ARG A 235 8.60 21.82 -8.54
N PHE A 236 7.91 22.11 -7.44
CA PHE A 236 6.46 21.95 -7.33
C PHE A 236 5.87 23.04 -6.42
N ASP A 237 5.58 24.20 -6.98
CA ASP A 237 5.16 25.40 -6.23
C ASP A 237 3.73 25.29 -5.61
N LYS A 238 3.02 24.19 -5.85
CA LYS A 238 1.73 23.90 -5.18
C LYS A 238 1.89 23.32 -3.76
N ILE A 239 3.11 22.97 -3.34
CA ILE A 239 3.41 22.57 -1.96
C ILE A 239 3.86 23.81 -1.16
N ARG A 240 3.53 23.85 0.14
CA ARG A 240 3.98 24.96 0.99
C ARG A 240 5.48 24.83 1.31
N PRO A 241 6.24 25.95 1.36
CA PRO A 241 7.63 25.93 1.81
C PRO A 241 7.79 25.20 3.15
N GLY A 242 8.90 24.51 3.32
CA GLY A 242 9.17 23.66 4.48
C GLY A 242 8.54 22.26 4.43
N ASN A 243 7.76 21.97 3.39
CA ASN A 243 7.19 20.64 3.16
C ASN A 243 7.68 20.05 1.84
N VAL A 244 7.82 18.73 1.81
CA VAL A 244 8.19 18.00 0.60
C VAL A 244 7.31 16.78 0.43
N ALA A 245 7.18 16.29 -0.78
CA ALA A 245 6.37 15.10 -1.05
C ALA A 245 7.15 14.10 -1.91
N MET A 246 6.98 12.82 -1.62
CA MET A 246 7.55 11.72 -2.38
C MET A 246 6.53 10.59 -2.55
N TYR A 247 6.69 9.83 -3.61
CA TYR A 247 5.78 8.74 -3.90
C TYR A 247 5.94 7.56 -2.94
N TYR A 248 4.82 7.04 -2.53
CA TYR A 248 4.64 5.79 -1.79
C TYR A 248 4.41 4.66 -2.79
N PRO A 249 5.05 3.49 -2.69
CA PRO A 249 5.83 2.99 -1.55
C PRO A 249 7.35 3.30 -1.58
N GLU A 250 7.86 3.91 -2.62
CA GLU A 250 9.30 4.07 -2.84
C GLU A 250 9.99 4.77 -1.69
N CYS A 251 9.35 5.78 -1.09
CA CYS A 251 9.92 6.53 0.03
C CYS A 251 9.75 5.86 1.40
N ASN A 252 9.24 4.63 1.47
CA ASN A 252 9.00 3.95 2.76
C ASN A 252 10.28 3.66 3.55
N ILE A 253 11.43 3.66 2.90
CA ILE A 253 12.75 3.58 3.55
C ILE A 253 13.00 4.75 4.53
N LEU A 254 12.35 5.90 4.30
CA LEU A 254 12.45 7.10 5.15
C LEU A 254 11.40 7.13 6.26
N VAL A 255 10.40 6.25 6.22
CA VAL A 255 9.24 6.29 7.12
C VAL A 255 9.54 5.53 8.41
N PRO A 256 9.41 6.15 9.60
CA PRO A 256 9.67 5.50 10.87
C PRO A 256 8.61 4.44 11.20
N ARG A 257 9.03 3.39 11.94
CA ARG A 257 8.14 2.32 12.44
C ARG A 257 7.27 2.73 13.61
N THR A 258 7.54 3.86 14.22
CA THR A 258 6.74 4.36 15.33
C THR A 258 5.29 4.53 14.89
N SER A 259 4.38 4.00 15.69
CA SER A 259 2.95 4.03 15.39
C SER A 259 2.18 4.77 16.47
N ASP A 260 1.06 5.36 16.08
CA ASP A 260 0.12 5.92 17.04
C ASP A 260 -0.38 4.83 18.01
N PRO A 261 -0.38 5.07 19.34
CA PRO A 261 -0.71 4.04 20.32
C PRO A 261 -2.14 3.55 20.27
N ARG A 262 -3.07 4.32 19.70
CA ARG A 262 -4.47 3.94 19.57
C ARG A 262 -4.79 3.25 18.25
N SER A 263 -4.41 3.90 17.13
CA SER A 263 -4.70 3.38 15.81
C SER A 263 -3.73 2.31 15.34
N ARG A 264 -2.56 2.22 15.98
CA ARG A 264 -1.43 1.36 15.56
C ARG A 264 -0.93 1.67 14.14
N THR A 265 -1.26 2.84 13.65
CA THR A 265 -0.88 3.29 12.30
C THR A 265 0.42 4.07 12.34
N PRO A 266 1.41 3.74 11.50
CA PRO A 266 2.64 4.52 11.35
C PRO A 266 2.35 5.90 10.76
N ALA A 267 3.18 6.88 11.12
CA ALA A 267 3.08 8.23 10.61
C ALA A 267 3.74 8.34 9.23
N PHE A 268 2.96 8.22 8.16
CA PHE A 268 3.39 8.42 6.79
C PHE A 268 3.40 9.90 6.35
N LYS A 269 3.14 10.81 7.28
CA LYS A 269 3.08 12.26 7.05
C LYS A 269 3.91 12.97 8.10
N SER A 270 4.41 14.15 7.73
CA SER A 270 5.19 15.00 8.64
C SER A 270 6.47 14.34 9.15
N ILE A 271 7.18 13.62 8.29
CA ILE A 271 8.46 12.97 8.61
C ILE A 271 9.57 13.99 8.46
N PRO A 272 10.38 14.28 9.51
CA PRO A 272 11.55 15.14 9.37
C PRO A 272 12.57 14.53 8.40
N VAL A 273 13.00 15.31 7.42
CA VAL A 273 14.02 14.90 6.46
C VAL A 273 14.99 16.04 6.17
N ARG A 274 16.23 15.67 5.84
CA ARG A 274 17.27 16.56 5.32
C ARG A 274 17.51 16.24 3.85
N VAL A 275 17.67 17.27 3.05
CA VAL A 275 17.92 17.17 1.60
C VAL A 275 19.21 17.87 1.28
N THR A 276 20.14 17.16 0.67
CA THR A 276 21.46 17.71 0.28
C THR A 276 21.78 17.32 -1.17
N ALA A 277 22.62 18.11 -1.82
CA ALA A 277 23.08 17.77 -3.17
C ALA A 277 23.78 16.40 -3.19
N TYR A 278 23.45 15.58 -4.17
CA TYR A 278 24.13 14.33 -4.41
C TYR A 278 25.33 14.56 -5.34
N ALA A 279 26.53 14.44 -4.78
CA ALA A 279 27.77 14.45 -5.56
C ALA A 279 28.14 13.01 -5.90
N GLU A 280 27.78 12.54 -7.08
CA GLU A 280 28.24 11.22 -7.54
C GLU A 280 29.72 11.30 -7.96
N PRO A 281 30.58 10.36 -7.54
CA PRO A 281 31.80 10.10 -8.31
C PRO A 281 31.35 9.56 -9.69
N MET A 282 31.82 10.19 -10.76
CA MET A 282 31.45 9.83 -12.14
C MET A 282 31.52 8.30 -12.31
N ARG A 283 30.39 7.66 -12.56
CA ARG A 283 30.39 6.28 -13.04
C ARG A 283 31.05 6.25 -14.42
N PRO A 284 32.03 5.35 -14.66
CA PRO A 284 32.46 5.14 -16.04
C PRO A 284 31.23 4.74 -16.88
N ALA A 285 31.15 5.26 -18.08
CA ALA A 285 30.07 4.97 -19.01
C ALA A 285 29.87 3.45 -19.12
N PRO A 286 28.62 2.97 -19.18
CA PRO A 286 28.38 1.53 -19.34
C PRO A 286 29.10 1.04 -20.59
N LEU A 287 29.87 -0.05 -20.45
CA LEU A 287 30.48 -0.73 -21.57
C LEU A 287 29.41 -1.04 -22.61
N GLN A 288 29.47 -0.36 -23.75
CA GLN A 288 28.68 -0.74 -24.91
C GLN A 288 29.16 -2.11 -25.37
N LEU A 289 28.44 -3.16 -25.01
CA LEU A 289 28.62 -4.47 -25.64
C LEU A 289 28.29 -4.32 -27.12
N ALA A 290 29.32 -4.27 -27.94
CA ALA A 290 29.17 -4.34 -29.39
C ALA A 290 28.55 -5.71 -29.74
N VAL A 291 27.27 -5.72 -30.07
CA VAL A 291 26.64 -6.90 -30.65
C VAL A 291 27.13 -6.99 -32.09
N THR A 292 28.16 -7.76 -32.31
CA THR A 292 28.52 -8.22 -33.68
C THR A 292 27.43 -9.17 -34.16
N ARG A 293 26.60 -8.68 -35.08
CA ARG A 293 25.72 -9.56 -35.86
C ARG A 293 26.58 -10.36 -36.83
N SER A 294 26.66 -11.67 -36.65
CA SER A 294 27.09 -12.63 -37.65
C SER A 294 25.87 -13.10 -38.45
#